data_6debc2c4a46edef423d83af7f78f84db
#
_entry.id   6debc2c4a46edef423d83af7f78f84db
#
_cell.length_a   1.000
_cell.length_b   1.000
_cell.length_c   1.000
_cell.angle_alpha   90.00
_cell.angle_beta   90.00
_cell.angle_gamma   90.00
#
_symmetry.space_group_name_H-M   'P 1'
#
loop_
_entity.id
_entity.type
_entity.pdbx_description
1 polymer ?
#
loop_
_entity_poly.entity_id
_entity_poly.type
_entity_poly.pdbx_seq_one_letter_code
_entity_poly.pdbx_strand_id
1 'polypeptide(L)'
;MSEARPFASQTGKSPSEKKRVTLRDVAEEAGVSLKTASNVINHTGRMTDATREKVQKVVDRLGYRINVSARNLNRGRTGFITLAVPCLTTPYLAGLANRVIDIARIYDYSVYVTTYAEGTSRGAASLLRNFNATVSDGMILSLSEMEDLTPEDLSVDYPLVCVGARFTHYKADHVTPDDVQSARLATEYLLDRGVSRPAVVGSRTDFAQLSTLRDVTEGNAQLRMRGVFEACCDRNIALATELMPNVGHDWSIGSGARNMQRIIDSGVPFDGVIALNDQLAMGALSTLAANGISVPDQVQVIGFDN
;
A
#
# COMPACT_ATOMS: atom_id res chain seq x y z
N MET A 1 -50.58 12.51 -9.87
CA MET A 1 -51.13 11.17 -10.19
C MET A 1 -50.49 10.74 -11.50
N SER A 2 -49.49 9.87 -11.43
CA SER A 2 -48.90 9.20 -12.59
C SER A 2 -48.62 7.76 -12.16
N GLU A 3 -49.36 6.84 -12.78
CA GLU A 3 -49.40 5.42 -12.45
C GLU A 3 -48.10 4.74 -12.91
N ALA A 4 -47.46 4.03 -11.99
CA ALA A 4 -46.34 3.13 -12.28
C ALA A 4 -46.89 1.83 -12.88
N ARG A 5 -46.44 1.47 -14.08
CA ARG A 5 -46.72 0.17 -14.70
C ARG A 5 -45.84 -0.91 -14.06
N PRO A 6 -46.34 -2.11 -13.77
CA PRO A 6 -45.56 -3.20 -13.23
C PRO A 6 -44.67 -3.83 -14.31
N PHE A 7 -43.41 -4.10 -13.97
CA PHE A 7 -42.46 -4.86 -14.77
C PHE A 7 -42.95 -6.33 -14.88
N ALA A 8 -43.21 -6.78 -16.09
CA ALA A 8 -43.54 -8.18 -16.37
C ALA A 8 -42.30 -9.06 -16.14
N SER A 9 -42.40 -10.05 -15.27
CA SER A 9 -41.42 -11.09 -15.04
C SER A 9 -41.28 -11.99 -16.26
N GLN A 10 -40.24 -11.82 -17.05
CA GLN A 10 -39.82 -12.82 -18.02
C GLN A 10 -39.03 -13.91 -17.28
N THR A 11 -39.66 -15.07 -17.13
CA THR A 11 -39.02 -16.32 -16.73
C THR A 11 -38.13 -16.80 -17.89
N GLY A 12 -36.89 -16.23 -17.97
CA GLY A 12 -35.86 -16.75 -18.84
C GLY A 12 -35.33 -18.06 -18.26
N LYS A 13 -35.41 -19.16 -19.02
CA LYS A 13 -34.75 -20.43 -18.71
C LYS A 13 -33.26 -20.15 -18.44
N SER A 14 -32.78 -20.57 -17.26
CA SER A 14 -31.40 -20.61 -16.89
C SER A 14 -30.53 -21.25 -17.98
N PRO A 15 -29.42 -20.67 -18.43
CA PRO A 15 -28.54 -21.34 -19.38
C PRO A 15 -28.08 -22.65 -18.76
N SER A 16 -28.22 -23.75 -19.50
CA SER A 16 -27.76 -25.09 -19.08
C SER A 16 -26.33 -24.99 -18.59
N GLU A 17 -26.06 -25.37 -17.34
CA GLU A 17 -24.70 -25.50 -16.78
C GLU A 17 -23.89 -26.39 -17.70
N LYS A 18 -23.04 -25.83 -18.52
CA LYS A 18 -22.05 -26.59 -19.27
C LYS A 18 -21.16 -27.28 -18.25
N LYS A 19 -21.29 -28.60 -18.11
CA LYS A 19 -20.45 -29.41 -17.23
C LYS A 19 -18.99 -29.06 -17.46
N ARG A 20 -18.31 -28.56 -16.40
CA ARG A 20 -16.92 -28.14 -16.47
C ARG A 20 -16.05 -29.35 -16.80
N VAL A 21 -15.24 -29.25 -17.87
CA VAL A 21 -14.28 -30.30 -18.24
C VAL A 21 -13.31 -30.52 -17.09
N THR A 22 -13.12 -31.77 -16.73
CA THR A 22 -12.22 -32.19 -15.62
C THR A 22 -10.91 -32.79 -16.16
N LEU A 23 -9.92 -32.89 -15.30
CA LEU A 23 -8.65 -33.56 -15.62
C LEU A 23 -8.88 -35.05 -15.99
N ARG A 24 -9.92 -35.68 -15.43
CA ARG A 24 -10.31 -37.05 -15.76
C ARG A 24 -10.78 -37.15 -17.19
N ASP A 25 -11.61 -36.23 -17.65
CA ASP A 25 -12.08 -36.20 -19.05
C ASP A 25 -10.91 -36.04 -20.03
N VAL A 26 -9.91 -35.24 -19.68
CA VAL A 26 -8.68 -35.10 -20.48
C VAL A 26 -7.88 -36.41 -20.51
N ALA A 27 -7.72 -37.09 -19.38
CA ALA A 27 -6.99 -38.33 -19.29
C ALA A 27 -7.66 -39.46 -20.10
N GLU A 28 -8.98 -39.60 -19.97
CA GLU A 28 -9.80 -40.57 -20.70
C GLU A 28 -9.73 -40.33 -22.20
N GLU A 29 -9.96 -39.11 -22.66
CA GLU A 29 -9.90 -38.72 -24.07
C GLU A 29 -8.50 -38.86 -24.69
N ALA A 30 -7.44 -38.59 -23.91
CA ALA A 30 -6.08 -38.77 -24.34
C ALA A 30 -5.59 -40.22 -24.21
N GLY A 31 -6.37 -41.12 -23.62
CA GLY A 31 -5.97 -42.55 -23.42
C GLY A 31 -4.71 -42.67 -22.55
N VAL A 32 -4.58 -41.84 -21.50
CA VAL A 32 -3.45 -41.88 -20.57
C VAL A 32 -3.95 -41.95 -19.13
N SER A 33 -3.05 -42.26 -18.18
CA SER A 33 -3.41 -42.21 -16.77
C SER A 33 -3.65 -40.77 -16.29
N LEU A 34 -4.48 -40.61 -15.26
CA LEU A 34 -4.72 -39.30 -14.62
C LEU A 34 -3.41 -38.63 -14.19
N LYS A 35 -2.43 -39.45 -13.68
CA LYS A 35 -1.11 -38.98 -13.29
C LYS A 35 -0.31 -38.47 -14.51
N THR A 36 -0.41 -39.14 -15.64
CA THR A 36 0.28 -38.72 -16.89
C THR A 36 -0.33 -37.42 -17.40
N ALA A 37 -1.67 -37.31 -17.46
CA ALA A 37 -2.33 -36.05 -17.83
C ALA A 37 -1.96 -34.90 -16.90
N SER A 38 -1.97 -35.11 -15.58
CA SER A 38 -1.53 -34.13 -14.58
C SER A 38 -0.09 -33.68 -14.78
N ASN A 39 0.82 -34.63 -15.04
CA ASN A 39 2.24 -34.34 -15.27
C ASN A 39 2.46 -33.48 -16.53
N VAL A 40 1.73 -33.77 -17.63
CA VAL A 40 1.80 -32.97 -18.85
C VAL A 40 1.36 -31.53 -18.57
N ILE A 41 0.21 -31.36 -17.92
CA ILE A 41 -0.39 -30.04 -17.64
C ILE A 41 0.45 -29.23 -16.66
N ASN A 42 1.12 -29.88 -15.72
CA ASN A 42 1.99 -29.21 -14.75
C ASN A 42 3.45 -29.10 -15.20
N HIS A 43 3.78 -29.54 -16.42
CA HIS A 43 5.14 -29.60 -16.96
C HIS A 43 6.12 -30.37 -16.05
N THR A 44 5.65 -31.41 -15.37
CA THR A 44 6.43 -32.22 -14.42
C THR A 44 6.57 -33.67 -14.93
N GLY A 45 7.57 -34.38 -14.40
CA GLY A 45 7.79 -35.79 -14.74
C GLY A 45 8.47 -36.01 -16.10
N ARG A 46 8.99 -37.25 -16.30
CA ARG A 46 9.57 -37.68 -17.57
C ARG A 46 8.49 -38.32 -18.44
N MET A 47 8.38 -37.87 -19.69
CA MET A 47 7.46 -38.41 -20.68
C MET A 47 7.99 -38.14 -22.08
N THR A 48 7.51 -38.89 -23.07
CA THR A 48 7.87 -38.69 -24.48
C THR A 48 7.16 -37.45 -25.04
N ASP A 49 7.77 -36.80 -26.01
CA ASP A 49 7.18 -35.62 -26.68
C ASP A 49 5.85 -35.99 -27.35
N ALA A 50 5.73 -37.17 -27.93
CA ALA A 50 4.50 -37.67 -28.50
C ALA A 50 3.34 -37.74 -27.47
N THR A 51 3.64 -38.18 -26.23
CA THR A 51 2.64 -38.19 -25.15
C THR A 51 2.24 -36.77 -24.75
N ARG A 52 3.20 -35.86 -24.67
CA ARG A 52 2.98 -34.48 -24.35
C ARG A 52 2.07 -33.80 -25.38
N GLU A 53 2.39 -33.95 -26.67
CA GLU A 53 1.58 -33.40 -27.75
C GLU A 53 0.16 -33.97 -27.77
N LYS A 54 0.03 -35.29 -27.57
CA LYS A 54 -1.30 -35.95 -27.53
C LYS A 54 -2.20 -35.35 -26.46
N VAL A 55 -1.70 -35.20 -25.23
CA VAL A 55 -2.45 -34.66 -24.12
C VAL A 55 -2.75 -33.17 -24.38
N GLN A 56 -1.78 -32.39 -24.87
CA GLN A 56 -1.98 -30.95 -25.15
C GLN A 56 -3.07 -30.74 -26.22
N LYS A 57 -3.09 -31.51 -27.29
CA LYS A 57 -4.17 -31.42 -28.29
C LYS A 57 -5.57 -31.68 -27.70
N VAL A 58 -5.64 -32.60 -26.75
CA VAL A 58 -6.92 -32.88 -26.05
C VAL A 58 -7.31 -31.72 -25.10
N VAL A 59 -6.35 -31.19 -24.35
CA VAL A 59 -6.53 -30.00 -23.49
C VAL A 59 -7.11 -28.82 -24.28
N ASP A 60 -6.50 -28.52 -25.44
CA ASP A 60 -6.90 -27.41 -26.30
C ASP A 60 -8.28 -27.64 -26.92
N ARG A 61 -8.57 -28.87 -27.40
CA ARG A 61 -9.85 -29.25 -28.00
C ARG A 61 -11.02 -29.22 -27.00
N LEU A 62 -10.81 -29.73 -25.79
CA LEU A 62 -11.82 -29.76 -24.74
C LEU A 62 -11.99 -28.41 -24.04
N GLY A 63 -11.06 -27.46 -24.24
CA GLY A 63 -11.01 -26.20 -23.51
C GLY A 63 -10.79 -26.40 -22.02
N TYR A 64 -10.03 -27.43 -21.63
CA TYR A 64 -9.74 -27.70 -20.24
C TYR A 64 -8.94 -26.55 -19.62
N ARG A 65 -9.40 -26.08 -18.49
CA ARG A 65 -8.66 -25.11 -17.67
C ARG A 65 -8.28 -25.72 -16.34
N ILE A 66 -7.03 -25.51 -15.95
CA ILE A 66 -6.53 -26.00 -14.67
C ILE A 66 -7.47 -25.54 -13.54
N ASN A 67 -7.91 -26.50 -12.74
CA ASN A 67 -8.58 -26.14 -11.50
C ASN A 67 -7.50 -25.75 -10.47
N VAL A 68 -7.27 -24.43 -10.34
CA VAL A 68 -6.25 -23.86 -9.46
C VAL A 68 -6.45 -24.32 -8.02
N SER A 69 -7.73 -24.39 -7.55
CA SER A 69 -8.06 -24.84 -6.19
C SER A 69 -7.64 -26.28 -5.94
N ALA A 70 -7.91 -27.19 -6.91
CA ALA A 70 -7.51 -28.60 -6.79
C ALA A 70 -5.97 -28.77 -6.87
N ARG A 71 -5.30 -27.96 -7.68
CA ARG A 71 -3.83 -27.94 -7.76
C ARG A 71 -3.21 -27.45 -6.45
N ASN A 72 -3.76 -26.40 -5.88
CA ASN A 72 -3.31 -25.78 -4.65
C ASN A 72 -3.46 -26.72 -3.45
N LEU A 73 -4.60 -27.43 -3.36
CA LEU A 73 -4.83 -28.44 -2.34
C LEU A 73 -3.74 -29.52 -2.33
N ASN A 74 -3.27 -29.96 -3.52
CA ASN A 74 -2.20 -30.96 -3.65
C ASN A 74 -0.81 -30.40 -3.33
N ARG A 75 -0.59 -29.08 -3.39
CA ARG A 75 0.69 -28.43 -3.13
C ARG A 75 0.82 -27.90 -1.70
N GLY A 76 -0.25 -27.89 -0.91
CA GLY A 76 -0.28 -27.34 0.44
C GLY A 76 -0.11 -25.81 0.47
N ARG A 77 -0.22 -25.14 -0.69
CA ARG A 77 -0.17 -23.66 -0.80
C ARG A 77 -1.00 -23.18 -1.98
N THR A 78 -1.54 -21.97 -1.85
CA THR A 78 -2.42 -21.36 -2.87
C THR A 78 -1.64 -20.73 -4.02
N GLY A 79 -0.43 -20.25 -3.78
CA GLY A 79 0.36 -19.43 -4.71
C GLY A 79 -0.20 -17.99 -4.83
N PHE A 80 -0.99 -17.56 -3.86
CA PHE A 80 -1.48 -16.20 -3.74
C PHE A 80 -1.04 -15.61 -2.40
N ILE A 81 -0.77 -14.31 -2.40
CA ILE A 81 -0.65 -13.49 -1.18
C ILE A 81 -1.66 -12.36 -1.25
N THR A 82 -2.12 -11.91 -0.11
CA THR A 82 -3.03 -10.75 -0.01
C THR A 82 -2.22 -9.52 0.34
N LEU A 83 -2.36 -8.45 -0.43
CA LEU A 83 -1.91 -7.11 -0.06
C LEU A 83 -3.13 -6.29 0.37
N ALA A 84 -3.17 -5.90 1.63
CA ALA A 84 -4.20 -5.04 2.19
C ALA A 84 -3.65 -3.63 2.39
N VAL A 85 -4.30 -2.63 1.80
CA VAL A 85 -3.94 -1.21 1.88
C VAL A 85 -5.16 -0.38 2.25
N PRO A 86 -5.00 0.79 2.88
CA PRO A 86 -6.16 1.63 3.22
C PRO A 86 -6.89 2.14 1.97
N CYS A 87 -6.15 2.52 0.93
CA CYS A 87 -6.71 2.97 -0.34
C CYS A 87 -5.71 2.77 -1.49
N LEU A 88 -6.15 2.99 -2.74
CA LEU A 88 -5.30 2.97 -3.94
C LEU A 88 -5.22 4.34 -4.63
N THR A 89 -5.79 5.37 -4.02
CA THR A 89 -5.79 6.74 -4.56
C THR A 89 -4.51 7.49 -4.23
N THR A 90 -3.78 7.08 -3.20
CA THR A 90 -2.49 7.65 -2.82
C THR A 90 -1.39 7.06 -3.71
N PRO A 91 -0.58 7.88 -4.41
CA PRO A 91 0.48 7.40 -5.30
C PRO A 91 1.46 6.43 -4.62
N TYR A 92 1.85 6.71 -3.38
CA TYR A 92 2.69 5.82 -2.58
C TYR A 92 2.10 4.41 -2.46
N LEU A 93 0.82 4.29 -2.08
CA LEU A 93 0.17 2.98 -1.90
C LEU A 93 -0.04 2.25 -3.23
N ALA A 94 -0.34 2.98 -4.29
CA ALA A 94 -0.41 2.41 -5.64
C ALA A 94 0.98 1.93 -6.12
N GLY A 95 2.03 2.70 -5.83
CA GLY A 95 3.41 2.32 -6.09
C GLY A 95 3.83 1.08 -5.31
N LEU A 96 3.52 1.02 -4.02
CA LEU A 96 3.74 -0.15 -3.16
C LEU A 96 3.05 -1.39 -3.74
N ALA A 97 1.77 -1.27 -4.14
CA ALA A 97 1.04 -2.39 -4.73
C ALA A 97 1.72 -2.92 -6.00
N ASN A 98 2.14 -2.03 -6.91
CA ASN A 98 2.86 -2.41 -8.11
C ASN A 98 4.18 -3.13 -7.79
N ARG A 99 4.97 -2.63 -6.84
CA ARG A 99 6.24 -3.27 -6.43
C ARG A 99 6.02 -4.64 -5.80
N VAL A 100 5.02 -4.78 -4.94
CA VAL A 100 4.66 -6.08 -4.35
C VAL A 100 4.24 -7.08 -5.43
N ILE A 101 3.44 -6.66 -6.42
CA ILE A 101 3.03 -7.51 -7.55
C ILE A 101 4.24 -7.95 -8.39
N ASP A 102 5.15 -7.02 -8.71
CA ASP A 102 6.32 -7.32 -9.53
C ASP A 102 7.26 -8.30 -8.82
N ILE A 103 7.51 -8.11 -7.53
CA ILE A 103 8.36 -9.02 -6.75
C ILE A 103 7.67 -10.37 -6.53
N ALA A 104 6.38 -10.39 -6.20
CA ALA A 104 5.62 -11.63 -6.02
C ALA A 104 5.69 -12.52 -7.27
N ARG A 105 5.63 -11.92 -8.47
CA ARG A 105 5.74 -12.63 -9.75
C ARG A 105 7.10 -13.35 -9.91
N ILE A 106 8.19 -12.78 -9.40
CA ILE A 106 9.53 -13.40 -9.44
C ILE A 106 9.55 -14.69 -8.62
N TYR A 107 8.72 -14.77 -7.57
CA TYR A 107 8.60 -15.94 -6.69
C TYR A 107 7.41 -16.84 -7.03
N ASP A 108 6.83 -16.71 -8.23
CA ASP A 108 5.65 -17.48 -8.68
C ASP A 108 4.41 -17.28 -7.79
N TYR A 109 4.27 -16.10 -7.19
CA TYR A 109 3.06 -15.70 -6.47
C TYR A 109 2.21 -14.71 -7.29
N SER A 110 0.91 -14.85 -7.14
CA SER A 110 -0.07 -13.84 -7.54
C SER A 110 -0.50 -13.01 -6.32
N VAL A 111 -0.94 -11.77 -6.55
CA VAL A 111 -1.32 -10.88 -5.46
C VAL A 111 -2.81 -10.53 -5.56
N TYR A 112 -3.56 -10.78 -4.49
CA TYR A 112 -4.87 -10.17 -4.27
C TYR A 112 -4.68 -8.84 -3.58
N VAL A 113 -5.08 -7.75 -4.23
CA VAL A 113 -5.07 -6.42 -3.62
C VAL A 113 -6.46 -6.13 -3.10
N THR A 114 -6.55 -5.77 -1.82
CA THR A 114 -7.81 -5.37 -1.17
C THR A 114 -7.61 -4.06 -0.41
N THR A 115 -8.71 -3.33 -0.21
CA THR A 115 -8.70 -2.14 0.63
C THR A 115 -9.55 -2.35 1.88
N TYR A 116 -9.24 -1.60 2.93
CA TYR A 116 -10.01 -1.60 4.16
C TYR A 116 -10.45 -0.17 4.53
N ALA A 117 -11.54 -0.04 5.27
CA ALA A 117 -12.08 1.26 5.66
C ALA A 117 -11.48 1.68 7.01
N GLU A 118 -10.49 2.59 6.98
CA GLU A 118 -9.77 3.08 8.15
C GLU A 118 -10.69 3.57 9.26
N GLY A 119 -10.34 3.25 10.51
CA GLY A 119 -11.06 3.72 11.70
C GLY A 119 -12.50 3.22 11.81
N THR A 120 -12.87 2.14 11.14
CA THR A 120 -14.21 1.59 11.14
C THR A 120 -14.24 0.12 11.56
N SER A 121 -15.45 -0.44 11.79
CA SER A 121 -15.63 -1.89 12.02
C SER A 121 -15.21 -2.77 10.82
N ARG A 122 -14.95 -2.19 9.66
CA ARG A 122 -14.41 -2.83 8.46
C ARG A 122 -12.95 -2.49 8.22
N GLY A 123 -12.24 -2.03 9.24
CA GLY A 123 -10.83 -1.68 9.22
C GLY A 123 -9.91 -2.90 9.14
N ALA A 124 -8.62 -2.66 9.35
CA ALA A 124 -7.57 -3.68 9.26
C ALA A 124 -7.81 -4.87 10.22
N ALA A 125 -8.29 -4.63 11.44
CA ALA A 125 -8.61 -5.68 12.40
C ALA A 125 -9.67 -6.67 11.86
N SER A 126 -10.68 -6.17 11.12
CA SER A 126 -11.69 -7.02 10.49
C SER A 126 -11.09 -7.87 9.37
N LEU A 127 -10.18 -7.32 8.57
CA LEU A 127 -9.48 -8.11 7.53
C LEU A 127 -8.63 -9.22 8.15
N LEU A 128 -7.90 -8.91 9.21
CA LEU A 128 -7.06 -9.89 9.90
C LEU A 128 -7.91 -11.06 10.43
N ARG A 129 -9.02 -10.79 11.10
CA ARG A 129 -9.93 -11.83 11.63
C ARG A 129 -10.62 -12.65 10.54
N ASN A 130 -10.89 -12.07 9.37
CA ASN A 130 -11.63 -12.74 8.28
C ASN A 130 -10.69 -13.25 7.17
N PHE A 131 -9.38 -13.35 7.42
CA PHE A 131 -8.44 -13.90 6.45
C PHE A 131 -8.82 -15.34 6.08
N ASN A 132 -8.72 -15.66 4.80
CA ASN A 132 -9.05 -16.98 4.29
C ASN A 132 -7.80 -17.71 3.76
N ALA A 133 -7.22 -18.57 4.58
CA ALA A 133 -6.05 -19.37 4.24
C ALA A 133 -6.28 -20.37 3.08
N THR A 134 -7.51 -20.60 2.67
CA THR A 134 -7.79 -21.43 1.47
C THR A 134 -7.64 -20.65 0.16
N VAL A 135 -7.59 -19.33 0.24
CA VAL A 135 -7.49 -18.43 -0.92
C VAL A 135 -6.10 -17.80 -1.01
N SER A 136 -5.45 -17.55 0.13
CA SER A 136 -4.17 -16.83 0.19
C SER A 136 -3.23 -17.45 1.22
N ASP A 137 -1.95 -17.51 0.92
CA ASP A 137 -0.93 -18.14 1.77
C ASP A 137 -0.44 -17.22 2.89
N GLY A 138 -0.74 -15.93 2.82
CA GLY A 138 -0.37 -14.94 3.82
C GLY A 138 -0.81 -13.53 3.43
N MET A 139 -0.59 -12.58 4.33
CA MET A 139 -1.00 -11.19 4.14
C MET A 139 0.18 -10.23 4.32
N ILE A 140 0.28 -9.25 3.42
CA ILE A 140 1.03 -8.02 3.60
C ILE A 140 0.01 -6.93 3.94
N LEU A 141 0.11 -6.35 5.14
CA LEU A 141 -0.79 -5.31 5.62
C LEU A 141 -0.06 -3.97 5.69
N SER A 142 -0.47 -3.02 4.86
CA SER A 142 -0.03 -1.62 5.00
C SER A 142 -0.79 -0.99 6.16
N LEU A 143 -0.08 -0.63 7.21
CA LEU A 143 -0.64 -0.06 8.43
C LEU A 143 -0.92 1.43 8.23
N SER A 144 -2.19 1.82 8.40
CA SER A 144 -2.59 3.22 8.46
C SER A 144 -2.36 3.81 9.85
N GLU A 145 -2.03 5.09 9.89
CA GLU A 145 -1.95 5.83 11.15
C GLU A 145 -3.31 6.01 11.85
N MET A 146 -4.41 5.79 11.15
CA MET A 146 -5.77 5.87 11.69
C MET A 146 -6.27 4.55 12.28
N GLU A 147 -5.50 3.47 12.18
CA GLU A 147 -5.83 2.17 12.76
C GLU A 147 -5.16 2.02 14.13
N ASP A 148 -5.94 1.60 15.09
CA ASP A 148 -5.46 1.25 16.44
C ASP A 148 -5.58 -0.26 16.62
N LEU A 149 -4.54 -0.98 16.16
CA LEU A 149 -4.48 -2.44 16.23
C LEU A 149 -3.85 -2.87 17.53
N THR A 150 -4.57 -3.75 18.24
CA THR A 150 -4.08 -4.35 19.48
C THR A 150 -3.10 -5.50 19.19
N PRO A 151 -2.29 -5.92 20.20
CA PRO A 151 -1.45 -7.11 20.06
C PRO A 151 -2.27 -8.36 19.70
N GLU A 152 -3.52 -8.45 20.17
CA GLU A 152 -4.44 -9.55 19.90
C GLU A 152 -4.89 -9.57 18.46
N ASP A 153 -5.17 -8.41 17.85
CA ASP A 153 -5.54 -8.32 16.44
C ASP A 153 -4.41 -8.80 15.51
N LEU A 154 -3.16 -8.56 15.89
CA LEU A 154 -1.97 -8.97 15.14
C LEU A 154 -1.50 -10.40 15.43
N SER A 155 -2.06 -11.04 16.48
CA SER A 155 -1.73 -12.42 16.86
C SER A 155 -2.53 -13.42 16.01
N VAL A 156 -2.14 -13.57 14.75
CA VAL A 156 -2.79 -14.45 13.78
C VAL A 156 -2.01 -15.75 13.57
N ASP A 157 -2.66 -16.79 13.05
CA ASP A 157 -2.09 -18.12 12.82
C ASP A 157 -1.63 -18.36 11.37
N TYR A 158 -1.46 -17.29 10.61
CA TYR A 158 -0.99 -17.30 9.21
C TYR A 158 0.15 -16.28 9.02
N PRO A 159 0.97 -16.40 7.96
CA PRO A 159 2.04 -15.45 7.67
C PRO A 159 1.52 -14.02 7.51
N LEU A 160 1.99 -13.10 8.36
CA LEU A 160 1.64 -11.69 8.34
C LEU A 160 2.90 -10.84 8.31
N VAL A 161 2.99 -9.94 7.33
CA VAL A 161 4.00 -8.88 7.25
C VAL A 161 3.30 -7.53 7.29
N CYS A 162 3.67 -6.69 8.24
CA CYS A 162 3.17 -5.32 8.33
C CYS A 162 4.13 -4.33 7.65
N VAL A 163 3.59 -3.35 6.94
CA VAL A 163 4.34 -2.28 6.27
C VAL A 163 3.85 -0.93 6.78
N GLY A 164 4.76 -0.02 7.14
CA GLY A 164 4.43 1.32 7.63
C GLY A 164 4.97 1.59 9.03
N ALA A 165 4.74 2.80 9.54
CA ALA A 165 5.37 3.32 10.75
C ALA A 165 4.55 3.10 12.04
N ARG A 166 3.62 2.15 12.05
CA ARG A 166 2.86 1.76 13.26
C ARG A 166 3.53 0.61 13.98
N PHE A 167 3.49 0.61 15.29
CA PHE A 167 4.10 -0.42 16.11
C PHE A 167 3.33 -1.74 16.00
N THR A 168 4.03 -2.84 15.72
CA THR A 168 3.44 -4.17 15.53
C THR A 168 3.44 -5.03 16.80
N HIS A 169 3.81 -4.47 17.93
CA HIS A 169 3.91 -5.19 19.22
C HIS A 169 4.74 -6.49 19.15
N TYR A 170 5.66 -6.57 18.18
CA TYR A 170 6.46 -7.79 17.88
C TYR A 170 5.60 -9.03 17.57
N LYS A 171 4.35 -8.84 17.08
CA LYS A 171 3.42 -9.92 16.72
C LYS A 171 3.45 -10.30 15.26
N ALA A 172 3.99 -9.44 14.41
CA ALA A 172 4.14 -9.67 12.98
C ALA A 172 5.52 -9.18 12.51
N ASP A 173 6.00 -9.75 11.41
CA ASP A 173 7.16 -9.20 10.71
C ASP A 173 6.85 -7.76 10.27
N HIS A 174 7.84 -6.87 10.35
CA HIS A 174 7.62 -5.46 10.13
C HIS A 174 8.66 -4.87 9.17
N VAL A 175 8.16 -4.16 8.16
CA VAL A 175 8.97 -3.42 7.18
C VAL A 175 8.58 -1.96 7.25
N THR A 176 9.51 -1.10 7.65
CA THR A 176 9.31 0.34 7.74
C THR A 176 10.59 1.07 7.33
N PRO A 177 10.51 2.24 6.67
CA PRO A 177 11.67 3.12 6.51
C PRO A 177 12.07 3.70 7.87
N ASP A 178 13.32 4.13 7.99
CA ASP A 178 13.75 4.96 9.12
C ASP A 178 13.31 6.41 8.85
N ASP A 179 12.06 6.71 9.19
CA ASP A 179 11.46 8.03 8.97
C ASP A 179 12.17 9.14 9.76
N VAL A 180 12.68 8.84 10.97
CA VAL A 180 13.43 9.82 11.77
C VAL A 180 14.73 10.17 11.07
N GLN A 181 15.54 9.18 10.74
CA GLN A 181 16.85 9.40 10.11
C GLN A 181 16.70 10.02 8.71
N SER A 182 15.70 9.57 7.93
CA SER A 182 15.44 10.12 6.60
C SER A 182 15.06 11.61 6.65
N ALA A 183 14.17 11.99 7.57
CA ALA A 183 13.77 13.38 7.75
C ALA A 183 14.91 14.24 8.32
N ARG A 184 15.71 13.68 9.22
CA ARG A 184 16.91 14.33 9.73
C ARG A 184 17.88 14.64 8.60
N LEU A 185 18.23 13.67 7.77
CA LEU A 185 19.13 13.84 6.63
C LEU A 185 18.62 14.88 5.63
N ALA A 186 17.34 14.84 5.31
CA ALA A 186 16.71 15.82 4.42
C ALA A 186 16.78 17.24 4.99
N THR A 187 16.56 17.39 6.29
CA THR A 187 16.65 18.67 6.98
C THR A 187 18.09 19.16 7.01
N GLU A 188 19.04 18.33 7.43
CA GLU A 188 20.48 18.65 7.45
C GLU A 188 20.97 19.10 6.07
N TYR A 189 20.51 18.43 5.00
CA TYR A 189 20.86 18.83 3.63
C TYR A 189 20.43 20.27 3.31
N LEU A 190 19.23 20.69 3.70
CA LEU A 190 18.78 22.07 3.50
C LEU A 190 19.56 23.05 4.37
N LEU A 191 19.82 22.71 5.65
CA LEU A 191 20.57 23.55 6.57
C LEU A 191 22.03 23.75 6.09
N ASP A 192 22.67 22.71 5.56
CA ASP A 192 24.01 22.77 4.98
C ASP A 192 24.06 23.65 3.72
N ARG A 193 22.94 23.87 3.05
CA ARG A 193 22.79 24.77 1.91
C ARG A 193 22.41 26.20 2.29
N GLY A 194 22.40 26.50 3.58
CA GLY A 194 22.20 27.84 4.11
C GLY A 194 20.78 28.17 4.55
N VAL A 195 19.86 27.21 4.53
CA VAL A 195 18.54 27.42 5.13
C VAL A 195 18.68 27.68 6.63
N SER A 196 18.07 28.75 7.10
CA SER A 196 18.15 29.20 8.49
C SER A 196 16.78 29.31 9.17
N ARG A 197 15.72 29.33 8.42
CA ARG A 197 14.32 29.47 8.87
C ARG A 197 13.45 28.46 8.13
N PRO A 198 13.52 27.18 8.50
CA PRO A 198 12.77 26.14 7.85
C PRO A 198 11.29 26.23 8.22
N ALA A 199 10.42 26.08 7.22
CA ALA A 199 8.99 25.81 7.36
C ALA A 199 8.73 24.32 7.12
N VAL A 200 7.67 23.78 7.73
CA VAL A 200 7.30 22.37 7.59
C VAL A 200 5.86 22.24 7.10
N VAL A 201 5.67 21.56 5.98
CA VAL A 201 4.34 21.22 5.45
C VAL A 201 4.09 19.73 5.66
N GLY A 202 3.06 19.39 6.42
CA GLY A 202 2.74 18.00 6.80
C GLY A 202 2.65 17.79 8.30
N SER A 203 2.91 18.83 9.12
CA SER A 203 2.77 18.78 10.57
C SER A 203 1.31 18.56 11.00
N ARG A 204 1.13 18.16 12.27
CA ARG A 204 -0.19 17.95 12.91
C ARG A 204 -0.32 18.78 14.19
N THR A 205 -1.57 19.02 14.64
CA THR A 205 -1.87 19.74 15.88
C THR A 205 -1.23 19.14 17.12
N ASP A 206 -1.03 17.82 17.13
CA ASP A 206 -0.42 17.09 18.24
C ASP A 206 1.02 17.54 18.54
N PHE A 207 1.64 18.27 17.62
CA PHE A 207 2.99 18.82 17.75
C PHE A 207 3.04 20.22 18.42
N ALA A 208 1.96 20.66 19.02
CA ALA A 208 1.94 21.93 19.78
C ALA A 208 3.03 22.00 20.87
N GLN A 209 3.53 20.84 21.33
CA GLN A 209 4.67 20.73 22.23
C GLN A 209 5.84 20.03 21.54
N LEU A 210 6.70 20.79 20.86
CA LEU A 210 7.86 20.25 20.15
C LEU A 210 8.77 19.36 21.03
N SER A 211 8.82 19.63 22.33
CA SER A 211 9.59 18.81 23.28
C SER A 211 9.14 17.35 23.35
N THR A 212 7.87 17.06 23.10
CA THR A 212 7.32 15.70 23.16
C THR A 212 7.69 14.86 21.91
N LEU A 213 8.16 15.50 20.84
CA LEU A 213 8.56 14.81 19.61
C LEU A 213 9.69 13.80 19.84
N ARG A 214 10.56 14.03 20.83
CA ARG A 214 11.67 13.10 21.14
C ARG A 214 11.20 11.73 21.63
N ASP A 215 10.01 11.66 22.21
CA ASP A 215 9.45 10.45 22.79
C ASP A 215 8.54 9.69 21.81
N VAL A 216 8.35 10.24 20.61
CA VAL A 216 7.51 9.62 19.58
C VAL A 216 8.20 8.38 19.01
N THR A 217 7.46 7.28 18.96
CA THR A 217 7.97 5.97 18.51
C THR A 217 7.24 5.40 17.28
N GLU A 218 6.15 6.05 16.84
CA GLU A 218 5.34 5.58 15.71
C GLU A 218 4.62 6.72 14.99
N GLY A 219 4.13 6.43 13.78
CA GLY A 219 3.45 7.36 12.90
C GLY A 219 4.40 8.11 11.95
N ASN A 220 4.16 8.04 10.65
CA ASN A 220 5.05 8.63 9.64
C ASN A 220 5.25 10.13 9.85
N ALA A 221 4.15 10.87 10.07
CA ALA A 221 4.23 12.31 10.29
C ALA A 221 5.02 12.66 11.55
N GLN A 222 4.75 11.93 12.64
CA GLN A 222 5.38 12.13 13.93
C GLN A 222 6.89 11.83 13.88
N LEU A 223 7.26 10.70 13.28
CA LEU A 223 8.66 10.29 13.17
C LEU A 223 9.45 11.23 12.24
N ARG A 224 8.87 11.64 11.11
CA ARG A 224 9.50 12.65 10.22
C ARG A 224 9.65 13.98 10.93
N MET A 225 8.64 14.46 11.65
CA MET A 225 8.74 15.67 12.45
C MET A 225 9.80 15.57 13.54
N ARG A 226 9.94 14.42 14.20
CA ARG A 226 11.02 14.18 15.15
C ARG A 226 12.38 14.37 14.49
N GLY A 227 12.60 13.79 13.31
CA GLY A 227 13.85 13.95 12.56
C GLY A 227 14.16 15.42 12.20
N VAL A 228 13.14 16.16 11.74
CA VAL A 228 13.25 17.60 11.47
C VAL A 228 13.63 18.37 12.75
N PHE A 229 12.91 18.09 13.84
CA PHE A 229 13.16 18.77 15.13
C PHE A 229 14.56 18.50 15.66
N GLU A 230 15.01 17.25 15.63
CA GLU A 230 16.36 16.87 16.09
C GLU A 230 17.45 17.59 15.28
N ALA A 231 17.34 17.60 13.93
CA ALA A 231 18.28 18.28 13.06
C ALA A 231 18.36 19.81 13.33
N CYS A 232 17.20 20.43 13.53
CA CYS A 232 17.14 21.86 13.86
C CYS A 232 17.73 22.15 15.25
N CYS A 233 17.45 21.33 16.25
CA CYS A 233 18.01 21.46 17.58
C CYS A 233 19.55 21.40 17.59
N ASP A 234 20.13 20.44 16.85
CA ASP A 234 21.59 20.27 16.76
C ASP A 234 22.30 21.47 16.13
N ARG A 235 21.59 22.26 15.33
CA ARG A 235 22.07 23.51 14.70
C ARG A 235 21.61 24.77 15.44
N ASN A 236 20.96 24.66 16.62
CA ASN A 236 20.35 25.76 17.37
C ASN A 236 19.36 26.60 16.55
N ILE A 237 18.61 25.97 15.64
CA ILE A 237 17.59 26.59 14.83
C ILE A 237 16.23 26.34 15.49
N ALA A 238 15.51 27.40 15.81
CA ALA A 238 14.14 27.32 16.36
C ALA A 238 13.14 27.09 15.25
N LEU A 239 12.24 26.13 15.44
CA LEU A 239 11.07 25.94 14.60
C LEU A 239 9.94 26.84 15.09
N ALA A 240 9.48 27.76 14.24
CA ALA A 240 8.36 28.63 14.54
C ALA A 240 7.04 27.87 14.28
N THR A 241 6.10 27.93 15.24
CA THR A 241 4.82 27.24 15.12
C THR A 241 3.97 27.72 13.95
N GLU A 242 4.08 29.01 13.60
CA GLU A 242 3.42 29.63 12.46
C GLU A 242 3.90 29.06 11.12
N LEU A 243 5.13 28.54 11.08
CA LEU A 243 5.74 27.91 9.91
C LEU A 243 5.44 26.40 9.83
N MET A 244 4.62 25.87 10.73
CA MET A 244 4.25 24.44 10.77
C MET A 244 2.72 24.27 10.91
N PRO A 245 1.91 24.81 9.98
CA PRO A 245 0.46 24.72 10.07
C PRO A 245 0.00 23.26 9.96
N ASN A 246 -1.06 22.95 10.72
CA ASN A 246 -1.64 21.63 10.75
C ASN A 246 -2.31 21.24 9.43
N VAL A 247 -1.96 20.10 8.88
CA VAL A 247 -2.59 19.48 7.69
C VAL A 247 -3.61 18.39 8.07
N GLY A 248 -3.70 17.99 9.34
CA GLY A 248 -4.43 16.78 9.74
C GLY A 248 -3.87 15.54 9.08
N HIS A 249 -4.77 14.67 8.59
CA HIS A 249 -4.41 13.44 7.86
C HIS A 249 -4.41 13.62 6.32
N ASP A 250 -4.70 14.82 5.81
CA ASP A 250 -4.75 15.11 4.38
C ASP A 250 -3.35 15.49 3.84
N TRP A 251 -2.66 14.53 3.27
CA TRP A 251 -1.35 14.71 2.64
C TRP A 251 -1.45 14.85 1.11
N SER A 252 -2.52 15.46 0.62
CA SER A 252 -2.74 15.74 -0.80
C SER A 252 -2.02 17.00 -1.27
N ILE A 253 -1.91 17.15 -2.60
CA ILE A 253 -1.42 18.39 -3.25
C ILE A 253 -2.23 19.60 -2.79
N GLY A 254 -3.55 19.47 -2.72
CA GLY A 254 -4.43 20.55 -2.27
C GLY A 254 -4.17 20.96 -0.82
N SER A 255 -3.87 20.02 0.05
CA SER A 255 -3.49 20.30 1.44
C SER A 255 -2.14 21.02 1.51
N GLY A 256 -1.15 20.56 0.72
CA GLY A 256 0.14 21.23 0.59
C GLY A 256 0.01 22.69 0.17
N ALA A 257 -0.83 22.94 -0.83
CA ALA A 257 -1.10 24.31 -1.32
C ALA A 257 -1.74 25.20 -0.23
N ARG A 258 -2.79 24.70 0.43
CA ARG A 258 -3.47 25.46 1.50
C ARG A 258 -2.53 25.80 2.67
N ASN A 259 -1.69 24.86 3.05
CA ASN A 259 -0.78 25.05 4.18
C ASN A 259 0.39 25.95 3.82
N MET A 260 0.93 25.84 2.60
CA MET A 260 1.94 26.79 2.13
C MET A 260 1.38 28.22 2.08
N GLN A 261 0.13 28.41 1.65
CA GLN A 261 -0.51 29.72 1.68
C GLN A 261 -0.64 30.28 3.11
N ARG A 262 -1.01 29.44 4.09
CA ARG A 262 -1.04 29.85 5.50
C ARG A 262 0.33 30.28 6.02
N ILE A 263 1.40 29.59 5.61
CA ILE A 263 2.77 29.96 5.97
C ILE A 263 3.11 31.34 5.40
N ILE A 264 2.80 31.59 4.13
CA ILE A 264 3.02 32.91 3.50
C ILE A 264 2.19 33.98 4.18
N ASP A 265 0.91 33.73 4.45
CA ASP A 265 -0.01 34.67 5.07
C ASP A 265 0.35 34.99 6.53
N SER A 266 1.11 34.15 7.20
CA SER A 266 1.61 34.40 8.56
C SER A 266 2.55 35.60 8.63
N GLY A 267 3.18 35.94 7.50
CA GLY A 267 4.18 37.00 7.43
C GLY A 267 5.49 36.67 8.13
N VAL A 268 5.63 35.46 8.72
CA VAL A 268 6.89 35.01 9.34
C VAL A 268 7.89 34.65 8.25
N PRO A 269 9.11 35.20 8.24
CA PRO A 269 10.09 34.91 7.22
C PRO A 269 10.54 33.46 7.26
N PHE A 270 10.66 32.83 6.08
CA PHE A 270 11.22 31.49 5.87
C PHE A 270 12.07 31.44 4.61
N ASP A 271 13.02 30.53 4.55
CA ASP A 271 13.97 30.34 3.44
C ASP A 271 14.11 28.87 3.01
N GLY A 272 13.41 27.96 3.67
CA GLY A 272 13.32 26.56 3.29
C GLY A 272 11.98 25.96 3.63
N VAL A 273 11.56 24.93 2.87
CA VAL A 273 10.34 24.17 3.11
C VAL A 273 10.67 22.68 3.13
N ILE A 274 10.34 22.01 4.21
CA ILE A 274 10.40 20.57 4.37
C ILE A 274 8.96 20.06 4.27
N ALA A 275 8.63 19.43 3.14
CA ALA A 275 7.33 18.82 2.95
C ALA A 275 7.41 17.34 3.31
N LEU A 276 6.55 16.85 4.19
CA LEU A 276 6.63 15.48 4.72
C LEU A 276 6.20 14.39 3.72
N ASN A 277 5.76 14.78 2.51
CA ASN A 277 5.69 13.91 1.32
C ASN A 277 5.75 14.76 0.05
N ASP A 278 5.90 14.13 -1.11
CA ASP A 278 6.03 14.80 -2.40
C ASP A 278 4.73 15.47 -2.87
N GLN A 279 3.57 14.95 -2.52
CA GLN A 279 2.30 15.62 -2.86
C GLN A 279 2.16 16.95 -2.14
N LEU A 280 2.54 17.01 -0.87
CA LEU A 280 2.61 18.26 -0.12
C LEU A 280 3.64 19.22 -0.74
N ALA A 281 4.81 18.70 -1.14
CA ALA A 281 5.84 19.48 -1.83
C ALA A 281 5.33 20.07 -3.14
N MET A 282 4.62 19.30 -3.97
CA MET A 282 4.01 19.78 -5.22
C MET A 282 3.01 20.90 -4.96
N GLY A 283 2.17 20.77 -3.92
CA GLY A 283 1.24 21.81 -3.51
C GLY A 283 1.96 23.09 -3.05
N ALA A 284 3.01 22.92 -2.24
CA ALA A 284 3.84 24.03 -1.78
C ALA A 284 4.53 24.76 -2.93
N LEU A 285 5.16 24.02 -3.86
CA LEU A 285 5.81 24.58 -5.05
C LEU A 285 4.84 25.40 -5.92
N SER A 286 3.64 24.85 -6.15
CA SER A 286 2.58 25.56 -6.91
C SER A 286 2.20 26.88 -6.25
N THR A 287 2.07 26.88 -4.91
CA THR A 287 1.69 28.07 -4.16
C THR A 287 2.82 29.09 -4.10
N LEU A 288 4.07 28.67 -3.90
CA LEU A 288 5.25 29.55 -3.94
C LEU A 288 5.32 30.27 -5.29
N ALA A 289 5.20 29.52 -6.40
CA ALA A 289 5.20 30.09 -7.74
C ALA A 289 4.06 31.10 -7.98
N ALA A 290 2.85 30.79 -7.50
CA ALA A 290 1.69 31.70 -7.60
C ALA A 290 1.87 33.01 -6.81
N ASN A 291 2.69 33.00 -5.75
CA ASN A 291 3.03 34.18 -4.96
C ASN A 291 4.35 34.85 -5.41
N GLY A 292 4.91 34.46 -6.55
CA GLY A 292 6.14 35.05 -7.09
C GLY A 292 7.40 34.73 -6.30
N ILE A 293 7.39 33.69 -5.49
CA ILE A 293 8.54 33.25 -4.68
C ILE A 293 9.32 32.21 -5.49
N SER A 294 10.58 32.51 -5.83
CA SER A 294 11.41 31.65 -6.64
C SER A 294 12.00 30.49 -5.83
N VAL A 295 11.95 29.30 -6.45
CA VAL A 295 12.59 28.08 -5.94
C VAL A 295 13.67 27.64 -6.96
N PRO A 296 14.91 27.41 -6.57
CA PRO A 296 15.44 27.37 -5.18
C PRO A 296 16.02 28.71 -4.69
N ASP A 297 15.96 29.81 -5.46
CA ASP A 297 16.76 31.02 -5.21
C ASP A 297 16.35 31.79 -3.94
N GLN A 298 15.05 31.88 -3.67
CA GLN A 298 14.51 32.54 -2.46
C GLN A 298 14.15 31.52 -1.38
N VAL A 299 13.59 30.36 -1.79
CA VAL A 299 13.16 29.30 -0.88
C VAL A 299 13.58 27.95 -1.47
N GLN A 300 14.27 27.15 -0.69
CA GLN A 300 14.61 25.78 -1.05
C GLN A 300 13.49 24.83 -0.59
N VAL A 301 13.16 23.81 -1.39
CA VAL A 301 12.08 22.84 -1.06
C VAL A 301 12.63 21.43 -1.13
N ILE A 302 12.29 20.61 -0.14
CA ILE A 302 12.58 19.16 -0.14
C ILE A 302 11.32 18.38 0.21
N GLY A 303 11.11 17.22 -0.41
CA GLY A 303 10.02 16.29 -0.16
C GLY A 303 10.50 14.90 0.21
N PHE A 304 9.56 13.93 0.22
CA PHE A 304 9.78 12.52 0.49
C PHE A 304 8.89 11.70 -0.45
N ASP A 305 9.22 10.44 -0.67
CA ASP A 305 8.52 9.36 -1.39
C ASP A 305 9.07 9.03 -2.79
N ASN A 306 9.68 9.91 -3.49
CA ASN A 306 10.27 9.76 -4.84
C ASN A 306 10.17 8.35 -5.45
#